data_56bac72fce762fd2c84e3e7b24b492a0
#
_entry.id   56bac72fce762fd2c84e3e7b24b492a0
#
_cell.length_a   1.000
_cell.length_b   1.000
_cell.length_c   1.000
_cell.angle_alpha   90.00
_cell.angle_beta   90.00
_cell.angle_gamma   90.00
#
_symmetry.space_group_name_H-M   'P 1'
#
loop_
_entity.id
_entity.type
_entity.pdbx_description
1 polymer ?
#
loop_
_entity_poly.entity_id
_entity_poly.type
_entity_poly.pdbx_seq_one_letter_code
_entity_poly.pdbx_strand_id
1 'polypeptide(L)'
;MLLASIFSSATTHAENINTSCTVFLDDVDTMGALFEDLYLTWAIHRMEHHNQMAKQQGLAGRLIDLDILDIDTQQKFLSDYCEQNPGREFVDGVTLLYDQFPKGE
;
A
#
# COMPACT_ATOMS: atom_id res chain seq x y z
N MET A 1 -12.90 -23.39 -19.22
CA MET A 1 -13.84 -22.59 -18.46
C MET A 1 -13.35 -22.31 -17.07
N LEU A 2 -13.24 -23.36 -16.29
CA LEU A 2 -12.78 -23.20 -14.91
C LEU A 2 -11.37 -22.63 -14.83
N LEU A 3 -10.51 -22.97 -15.78
CA LEU A 3 -9.14 -22.47 -15.81
C LEU A 3 -9.09 -20.95 -15.93
N ALA A 4 -9.93 -20.40 -16.78
CA ALA A 4 -9.97 -18.95 -16.97
C ALA A 4 -10.38 -18.25 -15.67
N SER A 5 -11.37 -18.80 -14.95
CA SER A 5 -11.79 -18.24 -13.68
C SER A 5 -10.68 -18.28 -12.63
N ILE A 6 -9.94 -19.38 -12.61
CA ILE A 6 -8.84 -19.52 -11.66
C ILE A 6 -7.74 -18.48 -11.94
N PHE A 7 -7.38 -18.28 -13.19
CA PHE A 7 -6.39 -17.27 -13.54
C PHE A 7 -6.85 -15.87 -13.17
N SER A 8 -8.11 -15.56 -13.45
CA SER A 8 -8.64 -14.24 -13.09
C SER A 8 -8.58 -14.00 -11.60
N SER A 9 -8.94 -15.01 -10.81
CA SER A 9 -8.89 -14.88 -9.36
C SER A 9 -7.47 -14.65 -8.85
N ALA A 10 -6.51 -15.38 -9.38
CA ALA A 10 -5.11 -15.23 -8.98
C ALA A 10 -4.59 -13.83 -9.30
N THR A 11 -4.89 -13.33 -10.50
CA THR A 11 -4.46 -11.98 -10.92
C THR A 11 -5.09 -10.92 -10.02
N THR A 12 -6.40 -11.03 -9.79
CA THR A 12 -7.12 -10.08 -8.94
C THR A 12 -6.55 -10.08 -7.52
N HIS A 13 -6.29 -11.26 -6.99
CA HIS A 13 -5.74 -11.37 -5.64
C HIS A 13 -4.36 -10.72 -5.54
N ALA A 14 -3.53 -10.86 -6.56
CA ALA A 14 -2.20 -10.26 -6.58
C ALA A 14 -2.27 -8.73 -6.59
N GLU A 15 -3.32 -8.16 -7.22
CA GLU A 15 -3.46 -6.72 -7.34
C GLU A 15 -4.18 -6.09 -6.16
N ASN A 16 -5.02 -6.85 -5.47
CA ASN A 16 -5.86 -6.34 -4.41
C ASN A 16 -5.58 -7.06 -3.10
N ILE A 17 -4.50 -6.65 -2.44
CA ILE A 17 -4.20 -7.18 -1.12
C ILE A 17 -5.16 -6.54 -0.15
N ASN A 18 -6.08 -7.35 0.37
CA ASN A 18 -7.05 -6.91 1.35
C ASN A 18 -6.66 -7.49 2.71
N THR A 19 -5.64 -6.90 3.30
CA THR A 19 -5.05 -7.38 4.54
C THR A 19 -5.44 -6.46 5.68
N SER A 20 -5.88 -7.06 6.79
CA SER A 20 -6.17 -6.29 7.99
C SER A 20 -4.88 -5.76 8.62
N CYS A 21 -5.00 -4.72 9.42
CA CYS A 21 -3.86 -4.20 10.16
C CYS A 21 -3.26 -5.24 11.10
N THR A 22 -4.09 -6.06 11.72
CA THR A 22 -3.59 -7.10 12.63
C THR A 22 -2.79 -8.15 11.88
N VAL A 23 -3.25 -8.56 10.69
CA VAL A 23 -2.51 -9.53 9.88
C VAL A 23 -1.19 -8.93 9.39
N PHE A 24 -1.21 -7.67 8.94
CA PHE A 24 0.01 -7.00 8.51
C PHE A 24 1.05 -6.97 9.64
N LEU A 25 0.64 -6.55 10.85
CA LEU A 25 1.56 -6.48 11.98
C LEU A 25 2.09 -7.86 12.36
N ASP A 26 1.25 -8.88 12.31
CA ASP A 26 1.66 -10.24 12.61
C ASP A 26 2.66 -10.77 11.58
N ASP A 27 2.41 -10.50 10.30
CA ASP A 27 3.31 -10.90 9.22
C ASP A 27 4.68 -10.25 9.39
N VAL A 28 4.72 -8.96 9.68
CA VAL A 28 5.99 -8.24 9.86
C VAL A 28 6.71 -8.75 11.11
N ASP A 29 5.98 -8.99 12.19
CA ASP A 29 6.58 -9.50 13.43
C ASP A 29 7.18 -10.89 13.22
N THR A 30 6.46 -11.75 12.48
CA THR A 30 6.86 -13.14 12.27
C THR A 30 7.96 -13.28 11.22
N MET A 31 7.83 -12.57 10.10
CA MET A 31 8.69 -12.73 8.93
C MET A 31 9.75 -11.65 8.80
N GLY A 32 9.64 -10.58 9.57
CA GLY A 32 10.66 -9.55 9.64
C GLY A 32 10.76 -8.66 8.42
N ALA A 33 11.98 -8.17 8.16
CA ALA A 33 12.23 -7.15 7.16
C ALA A 33 11.79 -7.53 5.75
N LEU A 34 11.84 -8.82 5.42
CA LEU A 34 11.44 -9.27 4.09
C LEU A 34 9.98 -8.92 3.82
N PHE A 35 9.11 -9.24 4.77
CA PHE A 35 7.67 -8.95 4.60
C PHE A 35 7.40 -7.45 4.72
N GLU A 36 8.13 -6.75 5.56
CA GLU A 36 8.00 -5.31 5.65
C GLU A 36 8.29 -4.65 4.30
N ASP A 37 9.35 -5.10 3.63
CA ASP A 37 9.70 -4.59 2.31
C ASP A 37 8.66 -4.96 1.25
N LEU A 38 8.12 -6.18 1.30
CA LEU A 38 7.08 -6.60 0.37
C LEU A 38 5.81 -5.77 0.51
N TYR A 39 5.39 -5.52 1.74
CA TYR A 39 4.23 -4.68 2.00
C TYR A 39 4.44 -3.26 1.51
N LEU A 40 5.63 -2.72 1.72
CA LEU A 40 5.93 -1.37 1.24
C LEU A 40 5.95 -1.31 -0.29
N THR A 41 6.53 -2.31 -0.94
CA THR A 41 6.53 -2.38 -2.40
C THR A 41 5.09 -2.35 -2.94
N TRP A 42 4.22 -3.15 -2.33
CA TRP A 42 2.81 -3.14 -2.71
C TRP A 42 2.17 -1.78 -2.46
N ALA A 43 2.48 -1.17 -1.31
CA ALA A 43 1.92 0.14 -0.97
C ALA A 43 2.33 1.21 -1.98
N ILE A 44 3.59 1.19 -2.40
CA ILE A 44 4.09 2.16 -3.41
C ILE A 44 3.36 1.96 -4.73
N HIS A 45 3.19 0.71 -5.17
CA HIS A 45 2.43 0.43 -6.39
C HIS A 45 1.00 0.93 -6.28
N ARG A 46 0.39 0.76 -5.12
CA ARG A 46 -0.97 1.23 -4.89
C ARG A 46 -1.06 2.74 -4.99
N MET A 47 -0.08 3.44 -4.41
CA MET A 47 -0.03 4.90 -4.47
C MET A 47 0.22 5.39 -5.89
N GLU A 48 1.06 4.70 -6.64
CA GLU A 48 1.29 5.04 -8.05
C GLU A 48 0.02 4.85 -8.87
N HIS A 49 -0.76 3.83 -8.55
CA HIS A 49 -2.05 3.62 -9.20
C HIS A 49 -2.99 4.79 -8.92
N HIS A 50 -3.02 5.28 -7.69
CA HIS A 50 -3.81 6.47 -7.35
C HIS A 50 -3.39 7.67 -8.21
N ASN A 51 -2.09 7.82 -8.46
CA ASN A 51 -1.59 8.89 -9.33
C ASN A 51 -2.10 8.74 -10.76
N GLN A 52 -2.12 7.51 -11.29
CA GLN A 52 -2.64 7.27 -12.63
C GLN A 52 -4.11 7.63 -12.72
N MET A 53 -4.88 7.24 -11.71
CA MET A 53 -6.31 7.56 -11.68
C MET A 53 -6.54 9.07 -11.60
N ALA A 54 -5.73 9.77 -10.82
CA ALA A 54 -5.83 11.23 -10.71
C ALA A 54 -5.59 11.88 -12.07
N LYS A 55 -4.55 11.43 -12.79
CA LYS A 55 -4.23 11.99 -14.11
C LYS A 55 -5.37 11.76 -15.11
N GLN A 56 -6.00 10.59 -15.07
CA GLN A 56 -7.12 10.30 -15.95
C GLN A 56 -8.31 11.23 -15.70
N GLN A 57 -8.41 11.77 -14.50
CA GLN A 57 -9.45 12.71 -14.12
C GLN A 57 -9.02 14.15 -14.26
N GLY A 58 -7.84 14.41 -14.82
CA GLY A 58 -7.32 15.77 -14.99
C GLY A 58 -6.84 16.38 -13.70
N LEU A 59 -6.55 15.59 -12.69
CA LEU A 59 -6.08 16.05 -11.40
C LEU A 59 -4.59 15.82 -11.26
N ALA A 60 -3.93 16.64 -10.44
CA ALA A 60 -2.54 16.41 -10.09
C ALA A 60 -2.48 15.26 -9.08
N GLY A 61 -1.51 14.37 -9.26
CA GLY A 61 -1.26 13.32 -8.27
C GLY A 61 -0.35 13.84 -7.16
N ARG A 62 0.31 12.91 -6.49
CA ARG A 62 1.26 13.22 -5.43
C ARG A 62 2.67 12.86 -5.91
N LEU A 63 3.66 13.55 -5.36
CA LEU A 63 5.07 13.25 -5.64
C LEU A 63 5.54 12.16 -4.70
N ILE A 64 5.43 10.93 -5.16
CA ILE A 64 5.85 9.75 -4.38
C ILE A 64 7.35 9.57 -4.62
N ASP A 65 8.14 10.04 -3.68
CA ASP A 65 9.58 10.14 -3.84
C ASP A 65 10.26 9.75 -2.52
N LEU A 66 11.24 8.87 -2.61
CA LEU A 66 12.00 8.41 -1.43
C LEU A 66 12.84 9.52 -0.83
N ASP A 67 13.14 10.57 -1.59
CA ASP A 67 13.84 11.74 -1.03
C ASP A 67 12.93 12.59 -0.16
N ILE A 68 11.62 12.47 -0.36
CA ILE A 68 10.63 13.21 0.44
C ILE A 68 10.27 12.41 1.69
N LEU A 69 9.89 11.16 1.51
CA LEU A 69 9.62 10.23 2.61
C LEU A 69 10.42 8.95 2.31
N ASP A 70 11.47 8.71 3.07
CA ASP A 70 12.32 7.56 2.82
C ASP A 70 11.62 6.25 3.25
N ILE A 71 12.28 5.13 2.93
CA ILE A 71 11.71 3.80 3.17
C ILE A 71 11.37 3.63 4.65
N ASP A 72 12.29 3.97 5.54
CA ASP A 72 12.08 3.79 6.97
C ASP A 72 10.91 4.62 7.48
N THR A 73 10.81 5.85 7.00
CA THR A 73 9.71 6.74 7.38
C THR A 73 8.37 6.19 6.92
N GLN A 74 8.31 5.69 5.68
CA GLN A 74 7.07 5.13 5.16
C GLN A 74 6.68 3.86 5.91
N GLN A 75 7.64 2.98 6.17
CA GLN A 75 7.38 1.74 6.91
C GLN A 75 6.89 2.03 8.33
N LYS A 76 7.54 2.99 8.99
CA LYS A 76 7.13 3.39 10.34
C LYS A 76 5.72 3.97 10.33
N PHE A 77 5.40 4.80 9.33
CA PHE A 77 4.05 5.37 9.22
C PHE A 77 3.00 4.27 9.15
N LEU A 78 3.21 3.27 8.31
CA LEU A 78 2.25 2.18 8.12
C LEU A 78 2.13 1.32 9.38
N SER A 79 3.25 1.00 10.02
CA SER A 79 3.22 0.23 11.27
C SER A 79 2.53 1.00 12.39
N ASP A 80 2.86 2.28 12.54
CA ASP A 80 2.23 3.12 13.57
C ASP A 80 0.73 3.23 13.33
N TYR A 81 0.32 3.43 12.09
CA TYR A 81 -1.09 3.49 11.76
C TYR A 81 -1.82 2.22 12.18
N CYS A 82 -1.28 1.07 11.81
CA CYS A 82 -1.91 -0.21 12.11
C CYS A 82 -1.90 -0.53 13.61
N GLU A 83 -0.83 -0.15 14.32
CA GLU A 83 -0.79 -0.32 15.78
C GLU A 83 -1.87 0.49 16.49
N GLN A 84 -2.14 1.69 15.97
CA GLN A 84 -3.14 2.57 16.55
C GLN A 84 -4.55 2.25 16.07
N ASN A 85 -4.68 1.50 14.98
CA ASN A 85 -5.96 1.21 14.34
C ASN A 85 -6.08 -0.27 13.98
N PRO A 86 -6.01 -1.17 14.99
CA PRO A 86 -5.98 -2.61 14.69
C PRO A 86 -7.24 -3.14 14.01
N GLY A 87 -8.36 -2.43 14.14
CA GLY A 87 -9.61 -2.83 13.50
C GLY A 87 -9.74 -2.35 12.06
N ARG A 88 -8.73 -1.65 11.53
CA ARG A 88 -8.75 -1.14 10.17
C ARG A 88 -7.96 -2.06 9.24
N GLU A 89 -7.94 -1.71 7.98
CA GLU A 89 -7.19 -2.45 6.98
C GLU A 89 -5.89 -1.75 6.64
N PHE A 90 -4.91 -2.53 6.20
CA PHE A 90 -3.61 -1.99 5.80
C PHE A 90 -3.76 -0.92 4.71
N VAL A 91 -4.67 -1.14 3.75
CA VAL A 91 -4.88 -0.20 2.64
C VAL A 91 -5.36 1.16 3.14
N ASP A 92 -6.05 1.22 4.26
CA ASP A 92 -6.46 2.50 4.85
C ASP A 92 -5.24 3.32 5.26
N GLY A 93 -4.22 2.65 5.81
CA GLY A 93 -2.96 3.30 6.13
C GLY A 93 -2.22 3.78 4.89
N VAL A 94 -2.27 3.00 3.81
CA VAL A 94 -1.65 3.38 2.55
C VAL A 94 -2.30 4.65 1.98
N THR A 95 -3.61 4.77 2.09
CA THR A 95 -4.32 5.96 1.64
C THR A 95 -3.87 7.20 2.42
N LEU A 96 -3.71 7.06 3.74
CA LEU A 96 -3.22 8.17 4.56
C LEU A 96 -1.75 8.48 4.28
N LEU A 97 -0.93 7.46 4.01
CA LEU A 97 0.46 7.68 3.61
C LEU A 97 0.54 8.47 2.31
N TYR A 98 -0.32 8.12 1.36
CA TYR A 98 -0.38 8.85 0.09
C TYR A 98 -0.61 10.34 0.32
N ASP A 99 -1.47 10.68 1.27
CA ASP A 99 -1.77 12.09 1.59
C ASP A 99 -0.60 12.81 2.25
N GLN A 100 0.42 12.10 2.73
CA GLN A 100 1.61 12.71 3.33
C GLN A 100 2.56 13.27 2.27
N PHE A 101 2.46 12.79 1.03
CA PHE A 101 3.30 13.30 -0.04
C PHE A 101 2.72 14.60 -0.58
N PRO A 102 3.58 15.55 -1.02
CA PRO A 102 3.09 16.80 -1.57
C PRO A 102 2.38 16.59 -2.90
N LYS A 103 1.52 17.52 -3.25
CA LYS A 103 0.83 17.48 -4.53
C LYS A 103 1.83 17.67 -5.66
N GLY A 104 1.61 16.93 -6.74
CA GLY A 104 2.37 17.13 -7.97
C GLY A 104 1.89 18.36 -8.72
N GLU A 105 2.54 18.62 -9.81
CA GLU A 105 2.23 19.78 -10.66
C GLU A 105 1.22 19.47 -11.72
#